data_73c49045a0010cb01be1d761e8d67912
#
_entry.id   73c49045a0010cb01be1d761e8d67912
#
_cell.length_a   1.000
_cell.length_b   1.000
_cell.length_c   1.000
_cell.angle_alpha   90.00
_cell.angle_beta   90.00
_cell.angle_gamma   90.00
#
_symmetry.space_group_name_H-M   'P 1'
#
loop_
_entity.id
_entity.type
_entity.pdbx_description
1 polymer ?
#
loop_
_entity_poly.entity_id
_entity_poly.type
_entity_poly.pdbx_seq_one_letter_code
_entity_poly.pdbx_strand_id
1 'polypeptide(L)'
;MSKEYLVMRQEEARRLTVISKLIDGHLSVAQAAEYLQLSIRQVLRIKKRVLEEGEAGVIHKNRGRQPSHTLPQSLKQKIVALYQSDDYRGCNDTHFTELLAQRENIYVSTSTVRRILRAAGISAARKHRAPRAHRSRRRMPQAGLLWQMDASTFDWLEDRGPRLTLHAAIDDATGRIVGAAFAPTECLEGYWSVLHQGITAYGIPVALYVDRHTIFRSPKADKLTIDEELAGVKPSTQLGRAVAELGISLTFARSPQAKGRIERLWETLQDRLTHELRLHRISTLEAANAFLRAFVERFNARFAVEPESPEPAYRPLAPHHDLHRILCHRAWRKISPGQTISWKGQTYRMAPAQHQETLAPRSTVEVRVTADGELWIAAGQGRLYRLEPCPKSPTVQRREDVTPTPSRQSYKPPADHPWRRMTVGRPKPKLPSPSAEAISP
;
A
#
# COMPACT_ATOMS: atom_id res chain seq x y z
N MET A 1 60.13 41.70 -2.05
CA MET A 1 60.02 40.70 -3.12
C MET A 1 59.20 39.53 -2.58
N SER A 2 57.93 39.40 -2.99
CA SER A 2 57.11 38.26 -2.59
C SER A 2 57.65 37.01 -3.29
N LYS A 3 57.97 35.99 -2.52
CA LYS A 3 58.39 34.70 -3.07
C LYS A 3 57.13 34.05 -3.68
N GLU A 4 57.03 34.03 -5.00
CA GLU A 4 56.04 33.24 -5.70
C GLU A 4 56.40 31.74 -5.57
N TYR A 5 55.56 30.97 -4.88
CA TYR A 5 55.69 29.53 -4.77
C TYR A 5 54.89 28.85 -5.89
N LEU A 6 55.57 28.09 -6.76
CA LEU A 6 54.95 27.27 -7.77
C LEU A 6 54.69 25.87 -7.18
N VAL A 7 53.40 25.52 -6.96
CA VAL A 7 52.99 24.22 -6.45
C VAL A 7 52.87 23.23 -7.61
N MET A 8 53.75 22.22 -7.63
CA MET A 8 53.78 21.17 -8.64
C MET A 8 53.39 19.83 -8.06
N ARG A 9 52.74 18.96 -8.87
CA ARG A 9 52.58 17.51 -8.56
C ARG A 9 53.91 16.81 -8.85
N GLN A 10 54.12 15.66 -8.23
CA GLN A 10 55.32 14.83 -8.39
C GLN A 10 55.62 14.55 -9.91
N GLU A 11 54.61 14.27 -10.71
CA GLU A 11 54.75 14.05 -12.15
C GLU A 11 55.13 15.33 -12.94
N GLU A 12 54.66 16.48 -12.47
CA GLU A 12 55.01 17.76 -13.07
C GLU A 12 56.46 18.15 -12.75
N ALA A 13 56.87 17.90 -11.50
CA ALA A 13 58.27 18.08 -11.09
C ALA A 13 59.22 17.13 -11.88
N ARG A 14 58.83 15.85 -12.03
CA ARG A 14 59.58 14.91 -12.90
C ARG A 14 59.67 15.40 -14.36
N ARG A 15 58.57 15.90 -14.90
CA ARG A 15 58.56 16.50 -16.27
C ARG A 15 59.52 17.67 -16.34
N LEU A 16 59.52 18.57 -15.37
CA LEU A 16 60.40 19.72 -15.34
C LEU A 16 61.83 19.29 -15.38
N THR A 17 62.24 18.33 -14.50
CA THR A 17 63.61 17.81 -14.43
C THR A 17 64.06 17.22 -15.80
N VAL A 18 63.19 16.44 -16.45
CA VAL A 18 63.55 15.85 -17.77
C VAL A 18 63.63 16.89 -18.87
N ILE A 19 62.72 17.86 -18.87
CA ILE A 19 62.72 18.94 -19.87
C ILE A 19 63.89 19.90 -19.66
N SER A 20 64.26 20.22 -18.43
CA SER A 20 65.46 21.02 -18.14
C SER A 20 66.73 20.32 -18.68
N LYS A 21 66.90 19.02 -18.41
CA LYS A 21 68.01 18.24 -18.97
C LYS A 21 68.04 18.22 -20.52
N LEU A 22 66.85 18.22 -21.14
CA LEU A 22 66.71 18.32 -22.59
C LEU A 22 67.06 19.72 -23.11
N ILE A 23 66.79 20.77 -22.36
CA ILE A 23 67.12 22.16 -22.70
C ILE A 23 68.64 22.33 -22.59
N ASP A 24 69.23 21.80 -21.52
CA ASP A 24 70.67 21.86 -21.25
C ASP A 24 71.52 20.95 -22.18
N GLY A 25 70.87 20.20 -23.07
CA GLY A 25 71.56 19.31 -24.02
C GLY A 25 72.02 17.97 -23.46
N HIS A 26 71.70 17.64 -22.22
CA HIS A 26 72.08 16.37 -21.58
C HIS A 26 71.20 15.16 -21.99
N LEU A 27 70.07 15.43 -22.64
CA LEU A 27 69.17 14.39 -23.17
C LEU A 27 68.80 14.74 -24.62
N SER A 28 68.65 13.72 -25.47
CA SER A 28 68.01 13.86 -26.76
C SER A 28 66.48 13.93 -26.65
N VAL A 29 65.79 14.47 -27.62
CA VAL A 29 64.30 14.52 -27.66
C VAL A 29 63.70 13.13 -27.59
N ALA A 30 64.32 12.14 -28.24
CA ALA A 30 63.87 10.74 -28.21
C ALA A 30 63.98 10.14 -26.84
N GLN A 31 65.08 10.34 -26.14
CA GLN A 31 65.26 9.88 -24.75
C GLN A 31 64.30 10.55 -23.79
N ALA A 32 64.06 11.86 -23.91
CA ALA A 32 63.08 12.58 -23.10
C ALA A 32 61.65 12.06 -23.33
N ALA A 33 61.31 11.71 -24.57
CA ALA A 33 60.03 11.12 -24.92
C ALA A 33 59.83 9.73 -24.26
N GLU A 34 60.86 8.91 -24.27
CA GLU A 34 60.87 7.60 -23.63
C GLU A 34 60.75 7.73 -22.11
N TYR A 35 61.56 8.57 -21.44
CA TYR A 35 61.49 8.80 -19.99
C TYR A 35 60.17 9.33 -19.51
N LEU A 36 59.51 10.17 -20.28
CA LEU A 36 58.21 10.77 -19.97
C LEU A 36 57.03 9.95 -20.47
N GLN A 37 57.25 8.91 -21.27
CA GLN A 37 56.23 8.13 -21.95
C GLN A 37 55.26 9.04 -22.78
N LEU A 38 55.83 10.03 -23.44
CA LEU A 38 55.14 11.00 -24.27
C LEU A 38 55.63 10.94 -25.72
N SER A 39 54.78 11.37 -26.64
CA SER A 39 55.25 11.51 -28.03
C SER A 39 56.31 12.64 -28.19
N ILE A 40 57.21 12.49 -29.14
CA ILE A 40 58.21 13.50 -29.48
C ILE A 40 57.56 14.89 -29.65
N ARG A 41 56.44 14.96 -30.36
CA ARG A 41 55.67 16.21 -30.56
C ARG A 41 55.19 16.83 -29.24
N GLN A 42 54.80 16.04 -28.28
CA GLN A 42 54.39 16.53 -26.95
C GLN A 42 55.59 17.06 -26.16
N VAL A 43 56.71 16.37 -26.20
CA VAL A 43 57.97 16.81 -25.56
C VAL A 43 58.41 18.14 -26.11
N LEU A 44 58.47 18.28 -27.44
CA LEU A 44 58.83 19.56 -28.08
C LEU A 44 57.88 20.69 -27.72
N ARG A 45 56.57 20.41 -27.63
CA ARG A 45 55.57 21.38 -27.20
C ARG A 45 55.76 21.82 -25.74
N ILE A 46 56.10 20.88 -24.85
CA ILE A 46 56.38 21.17 -23.44
C ILE A 46 57.70 21.95 -23.35
N LYS A 47 58.77 21.55 -24.07
CA LYS A 47 60.04 22.26 -24.14
C LYS A 47 59.82 23.73 -24.54
N LYS A 48 59.05 23.97 -25.63
CA LYS A 48 58.73 25.32 -26.09
C LYS A 48 58.04 26.16 -25.01
N ARG A 49 57.03 25.56 -24.29
CA ARG A 49 56.36 26.25 -23.22
C ARG A 49 57.25 26.55 -22.01
N VAL A 50 58.15 25.67 -21.67
CA VAL A 50 59.10 25.92 -20.59
C VAL A 50 60.06 27.02 -20.93
N LEU A 51 60.46 27.13 -22.19
CA LEU A 51 61.31 28.25 -22.67
C LEU A 51 60.57 29.60 -22.67
N GLU A 52 59.24 29.59 -22.93
CA GLU A 52 58.42 30.80 -22.98
C GLU A 52 57.86 31.20 -21.60
N GLU A 53 57.41 30.23 -20.80
CA GLU A 53 56.65 30.44 -19.55
C GLU A 53 57.47 30.06 -18.27
N GLY A 54 58.74 29.68 -18.45
CA GLY A 54 59.55 29.15 -17.32
C GLY A 54 59.05 27.83 -16.80
N GLU A 55 59.31 27.55 -15.54
CA GLU A 55 58.93 26.30 -14.86
C GLU A 55 57.41 26.02 -14.90
N ALA A 56 56.58 27.06 -14.96
CA ALA A 56 55.13 26.91 -15.03
C ALA A 56 54.66 26.25 -16.35
N GLY A 57 55.53 26.24 -17.39
CA GLY A 57 55.24 25.63 -18.69
C GLY A 57 55.00 24.09 -18.66
N VAL A 58 55.43 23.40 -17.60
CA VAL A 58 55.16 21.98 -17.43
C VAL A 58 53.72 21.68 -16.91
N ILE A 59 53.08 22.68 -16.31
CA ILE A 59 51.75 22.55 -15.75
C ILE A 59 50.73 22.57 -16.89
N HIS A 60 49.79 21.65 -16.85
CA HIS A 60 48.74 21.58 -17.85
C HIS A 60 47.80 22.79 -17.74
N LYS A 61 47.59 23.56 -18.83
CA LYS A 61 46.77 24.80 -18.87
C LYS A 61 45.31 24.60 -18.44
N ASN A 62 44.78 23.35 -18.47
CA ASN A 62 43.45 23.05 -17.98
C ASN A 62 43.43 22.71 -16.48
N ARG A 63 44.58 22.76 -15.80
CA ARG A 63 44.62 22.53 -14.34
C ARG A 63 43.87 23.67 -13.63
N GLY A 64 42.84 23.32 -12.86
CA GLY A 64 41.99 24.30 -12.16
C GLY A 64 40.96 25.01 -13.04
N ARG A 65 40.94 24.79 -14.36
CA ARG A 65 39.91 25.37 -15.25
C ARG A 65 38.57 24.70 -14.99
N GLN A 66 37.58 25.48 -14.59
CA GLN A 66 36.20 25.00 -14.51
C GLN A 66 35.64 24.83 -15.93
N PRO A 67 35.00 23.68 -16.24
CA PRO A 67 34.30 23.48 -17.51
C PRO A 67 33.24 24.57 -17.73
N SER A 68 33.01 24.99 -18.95
CA SER A 68 32.02 26.03 -19.28
C SER A 68 30.58 25.68 -18.88
N HIS A 69 30.27 24.39 -18.82
CA HIS A 69 28.97 23.87 -18.37
C HIS A 69 28.86 23.64 -16.85
N THR A 70 29.83 24.13 -16.06
CA THR A 70 29.77 24.04 -14.61
C THR A 70 28.64 24.92 -14.07
N LEU A 71 27.74 24.35 -13.28
CA LEU A 71 26.65 25.08 -12.65
C LEU A 71 27.18 26.20 -11.75
N PRO A 72 26.53 27.38 -11.76
CA PRO A 72 26.88 28.49 -10.85
C PRO A 72 26.85 28.04 -9.37
N GLN A 73 27.75 28.61 -8.58
CA GLN A 73 27.82 28.26 -7.15
C GLN A 73 26.56 28.68 -6.39
N SER A 74 25.93 29.78 -6.79
CA SER A 74 24.66 30.24 -6.24
C SER A 74 23.53 29.22 -6.43
N LEU A 75 23.45 28.59 -7.63
CA LEU A 75 22.46 27.55 -7.90
C LEU A 75 22.74 26.30 -7.06
N LYS A 76 24.00 25.89 -6.89
CA LYS A 76 24.36 24.76 -6.01
C LYS A 76 23.95 25.02 -4.57
N GLN A 77 24.20 26.22 -4.06
CA GLN A 77 23.79 26.63 -2.70
C GLN A 77 22.27 26.63 -2.57
N LYS A 78 21.53 27.13 -3.57
CA LYS A 78 20.07 27.11 -3.58
C LYS A 78 19.53 25.67 -3.51
N ILE A 79 20.10 24.72 -4.28
CA ILE A 79 19.70 23.31 -4.25
C ILE A 79 19.93 22.70 -2.87
N VAL A 80 21.07 23.00 -2.22
CA VAL A 80 21.37 22.50 -0.87
C VAL A 80 20.40 23.10 0.16
N ALA A 81 20.13 24.40 0.10
CA ALA A 81 19.21 25.08 1.00
C ALA A 81 17.77 24.53 0.89
N LEU A 82 17.31 24.32 -0.35
CA LEU A 82 16.01 23.68 -0.61
C LEU A 82 15.94 22.28 0.02
N TYR A 83 16.96 21.43 -0.20
CA TYR A 83 16.97 20.07 0.36
C TYR A 83 16.93 20.06 1.89
N GLN A 84 17.55 21.05 2.55
CA GLN A 84 17.57 21.17 4.00
C GLN A 84 16.29 21.76 4.58
N SER A 85 15.43 22.36 3.76
CA SER A 85 14.13 22.85 4.21
C SER A 85 13.21 21.70 4.64
N ASP A 86 12.26 22.00 5.51
CA ASP A 86 11.30 21.01 6.00
C ASP A 86 10.49 20.36 4.88
N ASP A 87 10.24 21.08 3.79
CA ASP A 87 9.48 20.59 2.64
C ASP A 87 10.16 19.44 1.91
N TYR A 88 11.48 19.51 1.72
CA TYR A 88 12.24 18.55 0.90
C TYR A 88 13.13 17.61 1.69
N ARG A 89 13.23 17.81 3.01
CA ARG A 89 14.08 16.99 3.88
C ARG A 89 13.73 15.51 3.79
N GLY A 90 14.75 14.67 3.57
CA GLY A 90 14.59 13.20 3.52
C GLY A 90 14.11 12.65 2.19
N CYS A 91 13.85 13.48 1.17
CA CYS A 91 13.58 13.00 -0.19
C CYS A 91 14.76 12.21 -0.75
N ASN A 92 14.49 11.16 -1.50
CA ASN A 92 15.55 10.53 -2.28
C ASN A 92 16.01 11.43 -3.44
N ASP A 93 17.27 11.27 -3.88
CA ASP A 93 17.88 12.13 -4.88
C ASP A 93 17.07 12.23 -6.20
N THR A 94 16.39 11.14 -6.60
CA THR A 94 15.57 11.11 -7.83
C THR A 94 14.28 11.90 -7.67
N HIS A 95 13.54 11.65 -6.59
CA HIS A 95 12.30 12.35 -6.31
C HIS A 95 12.56 13.85 -6.09
N PHE A 96 13.61 14.19 -5.34
CA PHE A 96 14.00 15.59 -5.16
C PHE A 96 14.34 16.27 -6.48
N THR A 97 15.05 15.59 -7.39
CA THR A 97 15.33 16.13 -8.73
C THR A 97 14.06 16.45 -9.52
N GLU A 98 13.06 15.60 -9.41
CA GLU A 98 11.75 15.80 -10.05
C GLU A 98 11.02 17.01 -9.45
N LEU A 99 11.02 17.12 -8.13
CA LEU A 99 10.40 18.24 -7.42
C LEU A 99 11.10 19.56 -7.73
N LEU A 100 12.43 19.57 -7.87
CA LEU A 100 13.18 20.74 -8.31
C LEU A 100 12.72 21.21 -9.70
N ALA A 101 12.49 20.28 -10.63
CA ALA A 101 12.01 20.63 -11.97
C ALA A 101 10.54 21.11 -11.93
N GLN A 102 9.68 20.45 -11.18
CA GLN A 102 8.23 20.72 -11.18
C GLN A 102 7.85 21.97 -10.38
N ARG A 103 8.52 22.24 -9.27
CA ARG A 103 8.12 23.30 -8.31
C ARG A 103 9.07 24.49 -8.32
N GLU A 104 10.35 24.25 -8.55
CA GLU A 104 11.39 25.28 -8.46
C GLU A 104 11.89 25.74 -9.83
N ASN A 105 11.41 25.12 -10.93
CA ASN A 105 11.89 25.34 -12.28
C ASN A 105 13.42 25.16 -12.44
N ILE A 106 14.00 24.23 -11.64
CA ILE A 106 15.43 23.91 -11.68
C ILE A 106 15.61 22.58 -12.41
N TYR A 107 16.13 22.63 -13.63
CA TYR A 107 16.31 21.48 -14.51
C TYR A 107 17.75 21.00 -14.45
N VAL A 108 18.02 19.97 -13.69
CA VAL A 108 19.33 19.33 -13.49
C VAL A 108 19.19 17.81 -13.49
N SER A 109 20.26 17.09 -13.80
CA SER A 109 20.22 15.62 -13.74
C SER A 109 20.31 15.12 -12.30
N THR A 110 19.73 13.95 -12.02
CA THR A 110 19.81 13.29 -10.72
C THR A 110 21.25 13.06 -10.28
N SER A 111 22.17 12.75 -11.20
CA SER A 111 23.59 12.59 -10.91
C SER A 111 24.24 13.90 -10.47
N THR A 112 23.80 15.03 -11.03
CA THR A 112 24.26 16.36 -10.63
C THR A 112 23.75 16.72 -9.23
N VAL A 113 22.45 16.52 -8.96
CA VAL A 113 21.86 16.73 -7.62
C VAL A 113 22.61 15.90 -6.58
N ARG A 114 22.79 14.61 -6.84
CA ARG A 114 23.54 13.70 -5.96
C ARG A 114 24.94 14.23 -5.65
N ARG A 115 25.69 14.65 -6.66
CA ARG A 115 27.04 15.19 -6.49
C ARG A 115 27.05 16.46 -5.65
N ILE A 116 26.09 17.38 -5.88
CA ILE A 116 25.96 18.62 -5.09
C ILE A 116 25.67 18.30 -3.63
N LEU A 117 24.70 17.44 -3.35
CA LEU A 117 24.33 17.09 -1.99
C LEU A 117 25.48 16.38 -1.26
N ARG A 118 26.18 15.44 -1.91
CA ARG A 118 27.34 14.75 -1.31
C ARG A 118 28.52 15.69 -1.05
N ALA A 119 28.76 16.64 -1.95
CA ALA A 119 29.79 17.67 -1.76
C ALA A 119 29.47 18.61 -0.59
N ALA A 120 28.18 18.80 -0.27
CA ALA A 120 27.72 19.53 0.93
C ALA A 120 27.66 18.67 2.20
N GLY A 121 28.18 17.42 2.19
CA GLY A 121 28.17 16.52 3.34
C GLY A 121 26.83 15.84 3.63
N ILE A 122 25.82 16.01 2.78
CA ILE A 122 24.50 15.42 2.95
C ILE A 122 24.51 13.98 2.44
N SER A 123 24.23 13.03 3.32
CA SER A 123 24.15 11.60 3.00
C SER A 123 22.90 11.25 2.18
N ALA A 124 22.89 10.07 1.54
CA ALA A 124 21.68 9.55 0.91
C ALA A 124 20.62 9.26 1.98
N ALA A 125 19.35 9.59 1.69
CA ALA A 125 18.23 9.32 2.58
C ALA A 125 18.10 7.82 2.94
N ARG A 126 18.47 6.95 1.99
CA ARG A 126 18.51 5.49 2.22
C ARG A 126 19.90 4.93 1.87
N LYS A 127 20.42 4.04 2.72
CA LYS A 127 21.65 3.30 2.40
C LYS A 127 21.37 2.33 1.25
N HIS A 128 22.20 2.36 0.23
CA HIS A 128 22.13 1.39 -0.87
C HIS A 128 22.56 0.01 -0.32
N ARG A 129 21.66 -0.96 -0.42
CA ARG A 129 21.98 -2.37 -0.11
C ARG A 129 22.49 -3.05 -1.37
N ALA A 130 23.49 -3.91 -1.24
CA ALA A 130 23.94 -4.74 -2.35
C ALA A 130 22.76 -5.59 -2.88
N PRO A 131 22.62 -5.73 -4.22
CA PRO A 131 21.58 -6.57 -4.78
C PRO A 131 21.75 -8.00 -4.29
N ARG A 132 20.66 -8.59 -3.75
CA ARG A 132 20.63 -10.00 -3.41
C ARG A 132 20.09 -10.77 -4.60
N ALA A 133 20.72 -11.87 -4.97
CA ALA A 133 20.20 -12.77 -5.98
C ALA A 133 18.85 -13.32 -5.51
N HIS A 134 17.79 -13.03 -6.23
CA HIS A 134 16.46 -13.59 -6.00
C HIS A 134 15.80 -13.88 -7.35
N ARG A 135 15.00 -14.94 -7.38
CA ARG A 135 14.21 -15.26 -8.57
C ARG A 135 13.06 -14.25 -8.68
N SER A 136 13.07 -13.43 -9.72
CA SER A 136 11.94 -12.54 -10.01
C SER A 136 10.86 -13.36 -10.74
N ARG A 137 9.62 -13.28 -10.27
CA ARG A 137 8.48 -13.81 -10.99
C ARG A 137 8.21 -12.95 -12.24
N ARG A 138 8.02 -13.60 -13.40
CA ARG A 138 7.60 -12.92 -14.63
C ARG A 138 6.27 -12.19 -14.42
N ARG A 139 6.08 -11.05 -15.10
CA ARG A 139 4.79 -10.35 -15.11
C ARG A 139 3.73 -11.20 -15.78
N MET A 140 2.44 -10.97 -15.45
CA MET A 140 1.35 -11.49 -16.25
C MET A 140 1.42 -10.88 -17.65
N PRO A 141 1.06 -11.63 -18.72
CA PRO A 141 1.19 -11.10 -20.07
C PRO A 141 0.17 -10.02 -20.41
N GLN A 142 -1.00 -10.02 -19.79
CA GLN A 142 -2.10 -9.09 -20.08
C GLN A 142 -2.54 -8.32 -18.85
N ALA A 143 -2.92 -7.07 -19.05
CA ALA A 143 -3.58 -6.26 -18.02
C ALA A 143 -4.92 -6.90 -17.62
N GLY A 144 -5.24 -6.89 -16.33
CA GLY A 144 -6.49 -7.47 -15.81
C GLY A 144 -6.45 -8.96 -15.49
N LEU A 145 -5.41 -9.70 -15.87
CA LEU A 145 -5.29 -11.11 -15.49
C LEU A 145 -5.13 -11.29 -13.98
N LEU A 146 -4.37 -10.43 -13.32
CA LEU A 146 -4.09 -10.54 -11.90
C LEU A 146 -3.90 -9.17 -11.26
N TRP A 147 -4.69 -8.86 -10.27
CA TRP A 147 -4.41 -7.75 -9.37
C TRP A 147 -3.82 -8.26 -8.06
N GLN A 148 -2.73 -7.67 -7.61
CA GLN A 148 -2.22 -7.87 -6.26
C GLN A 148 -2.83 -6.79 -5.35
N MET A 149 -3.46 -7.19 -4.26
CA MET A 149 -4.12 -6.30 -3.33
C MET A 149 -3.55 -6.48 -1.92
N ASP A 150 -3.33 -5.36 -1.24
CA ASP A 150 -2.71 -5.33 0.09
C ASP A 150 -2.99 -4.00 0.78
N ALA A 151 -2.62 -3.91 2.06
CA ALA A 151 -2.67 -2.68 2.83
C ALA A 151 -1.33 -2.40 3.51
N SER A 152 -1.01 -1.13 3.68
CA SER A 152 0.19 -0.68 4.37
C SER A 152 -0.13 0.37 5.42
N THR A 153 0.04 0.02 6.68
CA THR A 153 -0.05 0.96 7.80
C THR A 153 1.29 1.64 7.99
N PHE A 154 1.30 2.95 7.86
CA PHE A 154 2.51 3.76 7.93
C PHE A 154 2.20 5.17 8.45
N ASP A 155 3.23 5.92 8.84
CA ASP A 155 3.07 7.33 9.25
C ASP A 155 3.02 8.25 8.02
N TRP A 156 1.98 8.04 7.18
CA TRP A 156 1.80 8.75 5.91
C TRP A 156 1.74 10.26 6.05
N LEU A 157 1.16 10.72 7.15
CA LEU A 157 1.02 12.15 7.46
C LEU A 157 2.14 12.66 8.37
N GLU A 158 3.09 11.81 8.78
CA GLU A 158 4.14 12.15 9.75
C GLU A 158 3.53 12.73 11.04
N ASP A 159 4.09 13.82 11.57
CA ASP A 159 3.57 14.52 12.78
C ASP A 159 2.35 15.42 12.50
N ARG A 160 1.88 15.51 11.24
CA ARG A 160 0.79 16.40 10.82
C ARG A 160 -0.61 15.83 11.03
N GLY A 161 -0.73 14.54 11.25
CA GLY A 161 -2.02 13.88 11.41
C GLY A 161 -1.91 12.45 11.96
N PRO A 162 -3.03 11.75 12.06
CA PRO A 162 -3.05 10.40 12.60
C PRO A 162 -2.32 9.41 11.68
N ARG A 163 -1.87 8.31 12.26
CA ARG A 163 -1.38 7.16 11.50
C ARG A 163 -2.51 6.57 10.67
N LEU A 164 -2.25 6.32 9.40
CA LEU A 164 -3.24 5.82 8.45
C LEU A 164 -2.79 4.51 7.82
N THR A 165 -3.76 3.77 7.30
CA THR A 165 -3.53 2.58 6.48
C THR A 165 -3.93 2.88 5.04
N LEU A 166 -3.00 2.72 4.11
CA LEU A 166 -3.27 2.82 2.67
C LEU A 166 -3.59 1.43 2.13
N HIS A 167 -4.80 1.27 1.60
CA HIS A 167 -5.20 0.09 0.83
C HIS A 167 -4.92 0.36 -0.64
N ALA A 168 -4.37 -0.61 -1.36
CA ALA A 168 -4.15 -0.47 -2.79
C ALA A 168 -4.23 -1.80 -3.53
N ALA A 169 -4.53 -1.72 -4.81
CA ALA A 169 -4.38 -2.81 -5.75
C ALA A 169 -3.52 -2.38 -6.94
N ILE A 170 -2.64 -3.28 -7.37
CA ILE A 170 -1.74 -3.09 -8.49
C ILE A 170 -1.99 -4.18 -9.54
N ASP A 171 -2.08 -3.79 -10.78
CA ASP A 171 -2.12 -4.75 -11.89
C ASP A 171 -0.74 -5.37 -12.11
N ASP A 172 -0.67 -6.70 -12.12
CA ASP A 172 0.59 -7.43 -12.17
C ASP A 172 1.33 -7.27 -13.50
N ALA A 173 0.61 -7.14 -14.60
CA ALA A 173 1.18 -6.99 -15.93
C ALA A 173 1.82 -5.62 -16.11
N THR A 174 1.08 -4.58 -15.80
CA THR A 174 1.47 -3.18 -16.08
C THR A 174 2.17 -2.50 -14.92
N GLY A 175 1.98 -2.98 -13.69
CA GLY A 175 2.43 -2.27 -12.49
C GLY A 175 1.62 -1.00 -12.18
N ARG A 176 0.47 -0.82 -12.86
CA ARG A 176 -0.44 0.31 -12.64
C ARG A 176 -1.20 0.13 -11.33
N ILE A 177 -1.28 1.17 -10.53
CA ILE A 177 -2.19 1.22 -9.38
C ILE A 177 -3.60 1.36 -9.95
N VAL A 178 -4.46 0.36 -9.72
CA VAL A 178 -5.83 0.33 -10.24
C VAL A 178 -6.84 0.91 -9.26
N GLY A 179 -6.49 0.98 -7.98
CA GLY A 179 -7.26 1.63 -6.95
C GLY A 179 -6.42 1.84 -5.71
N ALA A 180 -6.69 2.92 -4.97
CA ALA A 180 -6.03 3.23 -3.72
C ALA A 180 -6.94 4.05 -2.81
N ALA A 181 -6.94 3.76 -1.49
CA ALA A 181 -7.73 4.46 -0.50
C ALA A 181 -7.08 4.43 0.87
N PHE A 182 -7.05 5.56 1.55
CA PHE A 182 -6.68 5.66 2.96
C PHE A 182 -7.87 5.33 3.86
N ALA A 183 -7.57 4.66 4.96
CA ALA A 183 -8.50 4.44 6.07
C ALA A 183 -7.74 4.56 7.40
N PRO A 184 -8.44 4.72 8.55
CA PRO A 184 -7.78 4.76 9.87
C PRO A 184 -7.01 3.49 10.21
N THR A 185 -7.54 2.34 9.80
CA THR A 185 -6.97 1.00 10.02
C THR A 185 -7.19 0.14 8.79
N GLU A 186 -6.54 -1.02 8.72
CA GLU A 186 -6.86 -2.02 7.71
C GLU A 186 -8.29 -2.53 7.89
N CYS A 187 -9.15 -2.33 6.90
CA CYS A 187 -10.57 -2.62 6.98
C CYS A 187 -11.14 -3.07 5.63
N LEU A 188 -12.29 -3.70 5.69
CA LEU A 188 -12.99 -4.23 4.53
C LEU A 188 -13.47 -3.11 3.59
N GLU A 189 -13.90 -2.00 4.15
CA GLU A 189 -14.38 -0.82 3.42
C GLU A 189 -13.27 -0.20 2.56
N GLY A 190 -12.03 -0.18 3.08
CA GLY A 190 -10.86 0.24 2.32
C GLY A 190 -10.63 -0.62 1.08
N TYR A 191 -10.72 -1.94 1.22
CA TYR A 191 -10.61 -2.87 0.10
C TYR A 191 -11.78 -2.76 -0.88
N TRP A 192 -13.01 -2.51 -0.40
CA TRP A 192 -14.14 -2.26 -1.29
C TRP A 192 -13.97 -0.97 -2.09
N SER A 193 -13.48 0.09 -1.46
CA SER A 193 -13.17 1.33 -2.16
C SER A 193 -12.15 1.12 -3.28
N VAL A 194 -11.10 0.35 -3.02
CA VAL A 194 -10.08 -0.01 -4.01
C VAL A 194 -10.68 -0.81 -5.17
N LEU A 195 -11.48 -1.84 -4.87
CA LEU A 195 -12.14 -2.66 -5.89
C LEU A 195 -13.15 -1.84 -6.72
N HIS A 196 -13.94 -0.99 -6.06
CA HIS A 196 -14.89 -0.11 -6.74
C HIS A 196 -14.17 0.81 -7.73
N GLN A 197 -13.11 1.48 -7.32
CA GLN A 197 -12.30 2.36 -8.18
C GLN A 197 -11.75 1.60 -9.39
N GLY A 198 -11.10 0.45 -9.14
CA GLY A 198 -10.46 -0.33 -10.18
C GLY A 198 -11.46 -0.92 -11.18
N ILE A 199 -12.56 -1.51 -10.69
CA ILE A 199 -13.56 -2.14 -11.55
C ILE A 199 -14.31 -1.09 -12.38
N THR A 200 -14.60 0.06 -11.80
CA THR A 200 -15.25 1.17 -12.53
C THR A 200 -14.34 1.73 -13.63
N ALA A 201 -13.04 1.84 -13.37
CA ALA A 201 -12.11 2.44 -14.33
C ALA A 201 -11.64 1.48 -15.42
N TYR A 202 -11.46 0.20 -15.10
CA TYR A 202 -10.81 -0.77 -16.00
C TYR A 202 -11.68 -1.98 -16.35
N GLY A 203 -12.68 -2.31 -15.53
CA GLY A 203 -13.46 -3.53 -15.63
C GLY A 203 -13.06 -4.58 -14.60
N ILE A 204 -13.73 -5.73 -14.64
CA ILE A 204 -13.58 -6.83 -13.68
C ILE A 204 -12.32 -7.63 -14.01
N PRO A 205 -11.34 -7.75 -13.08
CA PRO A 205 -10.15 -8.59 -13.30
C PRO A 205 -10.50 -10.07 -13.25
N VAL A 206 -9.63 -10.90 -13.81
CA VAL A 206 -9.79 -12.37 -13.77
C VAL A 206 -9.51 -12.92 -12.37
N ALA A 207 -8.45 -12.43 -11.72
CA ALA A 207 -8.06 -12.91 -10.39
C ALA A 207 -7.51 -11.80 -9.49
N LEU A 208 -7.69 -12.02 -8.18
CA LEU A 208 -7.04 -11.26 -7.11
C LEU A 208 -6.00 -12.13 -6.41
N TYR A 209 -4.84 -11.56 -6.11
CA TYR A 209 -3.78 -12.16 -5.33
C TYR A 209 -3.62 -11.42 -4.01
N VAL A 210 -3.96 -12.08 -2.92
CA VAL A 210 -4.06 -11.52 -1.57
C VAL A 210 -3.27 -12.35 -0.57
N ASP A 211 -3.08 -11.87 0.64
CA ASP A 211 -2.56 -12.68 1.74
C ASP A 211 -3.64 -13.53 2.40
N ARG A 212 -3.29 -14.18 3.51
CA ARG A 212 -4.22 -14.99 4.29
C ARG A 212 -4.87 -14.24 5.46
N HIS A 213 -4.92 -12.91 5.38
CA HIS A 213 -5.59 -12.11 6.40
C HIS A 213 -7.07 -12.50 6.51
N THR A 214 -7.67 -12.34 7.69
CA THR A 214 -9.05 -12.78 7.98
C THR A 214 -10.12 -12.10 7.13
N ILE A 215 -9.82 -10.94 6.57
CA ILE A 215 -10.68 -10.25 5.60
C ILE A 215 -10.82 -11.08 4.30
N PHE A 216 -9.76 -11.74 3.87
CA PHE A 216 -9.73 -12.54 2.65
C PHE A 216 -10.05 -14.01 2.86
N ARG A 217 -9.59 -14.58 3.98
CA ARG A 217 -9.75 -16.00 4.30
C ARG A 217 -10.50 -16.20 5.62
N SER A 218 -11.57 -16.96 5.56
CA SER A 218 -12.31 -17.30 6.77
C SER A 218 -11.46 -18.19 7.71
N PRO A 219 -11.35 -17.86 9.01
CA PRO A 219 -10.69 -18.73 9.99
C PRO A 219 -11.34 -20.11 10.11
N LYS A 220 -12.61 -20.25 9.71
CA LYS A 220 -13.33 -21.55 9.67
C LYS A 220 -12.86 -22.44 8.52
N ALA A 221 -12.20 -21.91 7.50
CA ALA A 221 -11.74 -22.70 6.36
C ALA A 221 -10.72 -23.79 6.75
N ASP A 222 -9.99 -23.60 7.85
CA ASP A 222 -9.02 -24.58 8.38
C ASP A 222 -9.60 -25.46 9.51
N LYS A 223 -10.89 -25.30 9.83
CA LYS A 223 -11.58 -25.95 10.97
C LYS A 223 -12.90 -26.61 10.55
N LEU A 224 -13.05 -26.95 9.29
CA LEU A 224 -14.21 -27.67 8.81
C LEU A 224 -14.25 -29.07 9.45
N THR A 225 -15.43 -29.51 9.83
CA THR A 225 -15.68 -30.90 10.17
C THR A 225 -15.74 -31.74 8.91
N ILE A 226 -15.51 -33.05 9.04
CA ILE A 226 -15.60 -33.99 7.91
C ILE A 226 -16.98 -33.90 7.22
N ASP A 227 -18.04 -33.75 8.00
CA ASP A 227 -19.40 -33.63 7.49
C ASP A 227 -19.61 -32.33 6.69
N GLU A 228 -19.02 -31.21 7.16
CA GLU A 228 -19.05 -29.94 6.44
C GLU A 228 -18.23 -29.97 5.13
N GLU A 229 -17.09 -30.67 5.13
CA GLU A 229 -16.28 -30.89 3.89
C GLU A 229 -17.04 -31.77 2.89
N LEU A 230 -17.67 -32.85 3.35
CA LEU A 230 -18.49 -33.73 2.52
C LEU A 230 -19.73 -33.02 1.97
N ALA A 231 -20.33 -32.12 2.76
CA ALA A 231 -21.43 -31.27 2.34
C ALA A 231 -20.98 -30.11 1.39
N GLY A 232 -19.69 -30.01 1.07
CA GLY A 232 -19.16 -28.97 0.20
C GLY A 232 -19.22 -27.56 0.77
N VAL A 233 -19.30 -27.40 2.11
CA VAL A 233 -19.37 -26.11 2.78
C VAL A 233 -18.05 -25.37 2.56
N LYS A 234 -18.12 -24.19 1.90
CA LYS A 234 -16.98 -23.29 1.70
C LYS A 234 -17.15 -22.03 2.51
N PRO A 235 -16.55 -21.96 3.72
CA PRO A 235 -16.62 -20.75 4.52
C PRO A 235 -16.04 -19.59 3.75
N SER A 236 -16.84 -18.58 3.47
CA SER A 236 -16.41 -17.39 2.73
C SER A 236 -16.46 -16.16 3.64
N THR A 237 -15.54 -15.21 3.40
CA THR A 237 -15.55 -13.90 4.03
C THR A 237 -16.53 -12.98 3.30
N GLN A 238 -16.77 -11.78 3.86
CA GLN A 238 -17.59 -10.76 3.19
C GLN A 238 -17.00 -10.38 1.82
N LEU A 239 -15.67 -10.17 1.76
CA LEU A 239 -14.98 -9.89 0.51
C LEU A 239 -15.01 -11.11 -0.41
N GLY A 240 -14.78 -12.31 0.11
CA GLY A 240 -14.82 -13.54 -0.67
C GLY A 240 -16.16 -13.75 -1.39
N ARG A 241 -17.30 -13.41 -0.74
CA ARG A 241 -18.63 -13.45 -1.37
C ARG A 241 -18.78 -12.42 -2.50
N ALA A 242 -18.34 -11.19 -2.26
CA ALA A 242 -18.43 -10.11 -3.24
C ALA A 242 -17.61 -10.43 -4.50
N VAL A 243 -16.36 -10.89 -4.34
CA VAL A 243 -15.51 -11.24 -5.49
C VAL A 243 -16.01 -12.48 -6.23
N ALA A 244 -16.60 -13.45 -5.51
CA ALA A 244 -17.22 -14.62 -6.13
C ALA A 244 -18.44 -14.25 -6.97
N GLU A 245 -19.28 -13.30 -6.51
CA GLU A 245 -20.43 -12.77 -7.27
C GLU A 245 -19.98 -12.05 -8.54
N LEU A 246 -18.85 -11.37 -8.52
CA LEU A 246 -18.21 -10.77 -9.70
C LEU A 246 -17.47 -11.79 -10.58
N GLY A 247 -17.44 -13.06 -10.18
CA GLY A 247 -16.72 -14.12 -10.90
C GLY A 247 -15.19 -13.91 -10.89
N ILE A 248 -14.65 -13.26 -9.86
CA ILE A 248 -13.21 -13.03 -9.70
C ILE A 248 -12.62 -14.21 -8.91
N SER A 249 -11.54 -14.80 -9.41
CA SER A 249 -10.81 -15.85 -8.70
C SER A 249 -9.95 -15.28 -7.58
N LEU A 250 -10.07 -15.83 -6.36
CA LEU A 250 -9.27 -15.40 -5.21
C LEU A 250 -8.10 -16.37 -5.00
N THR A 251 -6.89 -15.87 -5.13
CA THR A 251 -5.64 -16.63 -4.95
C THR A 251 -4.88 -16.14 -3.75
N PHE A 252 -4.45 -17.06 -2.88
CA PHE A 252 -3.74 -16.72 -1.65
C PHE A 252 -2.23 -16.87 -1.81
N ALA A 253 -1.49 -15.87 -1.37
CA ALA A 253 -0.03 -15.92 -1.31
C ALA A 253 0.43 -17.04 -0.34
N ARG A 254 1.34 -17.88 -0.81
CA ARG A 254 1.94 -18.95 0.00
C ARG A 254 3.13 -18.45 0.83
N SER A 255 3.74 -17.35 0.42
CA SER A 255 4.86 -16.71 1.10
C SER A 255 4.80 -15.19 0.89
N PRO A 256 5.39 -14.38 1.80
CA PRO A 256 5.50 -12.92 1.61
C PRO A 256 6.14 -12.55 0.27
N GLN A 257 7.23 -13.21 -0.10
CA GLN A 257 7.98 -12.95 -1.34
C GLN A 257 7.14 -13.11 -2.62
N ALA A 258 6.05 -13.85 -2.54
CA ALA A 258 5.14 -14.04 -3.68
C ALA A 258 4.37 -12.75 -4.05
N LYS A 259 4.28 -11.76 -3.15
CA LYS A 259 3.66 -10.44 -3.35
C LYS A 259 4.68 -9.34 -3.70
N GLY A 260 5.87 -9.67 -4.16
CA GLY A 260 7.00 -8.75 -4.35
C GLY A 260 6.75 -7.51 -5.24
N ARG A 261 5.63 -7.44 -6.00
CA ARG A 261 5.28 -6.23 -6.77
C ARG A 261 4.61 -5.20 -5.88
N ILE A 262 3.64 -5.61 -5.09
CA ILE A 262 2.95 -4.69 -4.19
C ILE A 262 3.88 -4.28 -3.03
N GLU A 263 4.81 -5.15 -2.61
CA GLU A 263 5.86 -4.79 -1.64
C GLU A 263 6.76 -3.67 -2.16
N ARG A 264 7.21 -3.75 -3.42
CA ARG A 264 7.97 -2.66 -4.06
C ARG A 264 7.14 -1.40 -4.24
N LEU A 265 5.83 -1.54 -4.49
CA LEU A 265 4.94 -0.40 -4.53
C LEU A 265 4.95 0.32 -3.18
N TRP A 266 4.82 -0.42 -2.06
CA TRP A 266 4.86 0.17 -0.71
C TRP A 266 6.17 0.89 -0.45
N GLU A 267 7.32 0.28 -0.77
CA GLU A 267 8.62 0.93 -0.65
C GLU A 267 8.67 2.26 -1.40
N THR A 268 8.13 2.27 -2.63
CA THR A 268 8.11 3.47 -3.48
C THR A 268 7.14 4.53 -2.96
N LEU A 269 5.94 4.13 -2.52
CA LEU A 269 4.93 5.05 -2.00
C LEU A 269 5.35 5.64 -0.66
N GLN A 270 5.89 4.84 0.26
CA GLN A 270 6.42 5.32 1.54
C GLN A 270 7.53 6.36 1.36
N ASP A 271 8.32 6.22 0.30
CA ASP A 271 9.40 7.13 -0.03
C ASP A 271 8.91 8.40 -0.77
N ARG A 272 7.81 8.34 -1.52
CA ARG A 272 7.34 9.46 -2.36
C ARG A 272 6.08 10.13 -1.85
N LEU A 273 5.05 9.35 -1.57
CA LEU A 273 3.73 9.87 -1.21
C LEU A 273 3.76 10.65 0.10
N THR A 274 4.54 10.20 1.08
CA THR A 274 4.73 10.89 2.36
C THR A 274 5.25 12.32 2.16
N HIS A 275 6.26 12.47 1.27
CA HIS A 275 6.81 13.78 0.96
C HIS A 275 5.84 14.67 0.17
N GLU A 276 5.10 14.10 -0.77
CA GLU A 276 4.09 14.85 -1.52
C GLU A 276 2.93 15.31 -0.63
N LEU A 277 2.48 14.46 0.31
CA LEU A 277 1.49 14.84 1.32
C LEU A 277 2.00 15.98 2.22
N ARG A 278 3.31 15.99 2.54
CA ARG A 278 3.96 17.07 3.29
C ARG A 278 3.96 18.37 2.50
N LEU A 279 4.39 18.33 1.25
CA LEU A 279 4.45 19.48 0.35
C LEU A 279 3.08 20.14 0.15
N HIS A 280 2.01 19.36 0.20
CA HIS A 280 0.64 19.84 0.09
C HIS A 280 -0.04 20.15 1.44
N ARG A 281 0.72 20.08 2.57
CA ARG A 281 0.25 20.36 3.93
C ARG A 281 -0.98 19.53 4.33
N ILE A 282 -1.08 18.30 3.82
CA ILE A 282 -2.19 17.40 4.09
C ILE A 282 -2.04 16.80 5.48
N SER A 283 -3.13 16.90 6.29
CA SER A 283 -3.16 16.46 7.70
C SER A 283 -4.40 15.65 8.08
N THR A 284 -5.39 15.51 7.16
CA THR A 284 -6.62 14.77 7.43
C THR A 284 -6.80 13.60 6.46
N LEU A 285 -7.60 12.62 6.85
CA LEU A 285 -7.93 11.45 6.04
C LEU A 285 -8.65 11.85 4.73
N GLU A 286 -9.59 12.77 4.82
CA GLU A 286 -10.40 13.22 3.68
C GLU A 286 -9.52 13.94 2.65
N ALA A 287 -8.67 14.85 3.12
CA ALA A 287 -7.72 15.56 2.26
C ALA A 287 -6.71 14.61 1.62
N ALA A 288 -6.24 13.60 2.36
CA ALA A 288 -5.34 12.57 1.85
C ALA A 288 -6.00 11.74 0.74
N ASN A 289 -7.26 11.32 0.90
CA ASN A 289 -8.01 10.60 -0.13
C ASN A 289 -8.31 11.47 -1.36
N ALA A 290 -8.62 12.75 -1.17
CA ALA A 290 -8.84 13.68 -2.28
C ALA A 290 -7.54 13.88 -3.11
N PHE A 291 -6.39 14.03 -2.44
CA PHE A 291 -5.10 14.16 -3.09
C PHE A 291 -4.66 12.88 -3.81
N LEU A 292 -4.97 11.71 -3.23
CA LEU A 292 -4.48 10.40 -3.68
C LEU A 292 -4.88 10.12 -5.14
N ARG A 293 -6.07 10.55 -5.58
CA ARG A 293 -6.54 10.33 -6.96
C ARG A 293 -5.59 10.95 -7.98
N ALA A 294 -5.30 12.23 -7.86
CA ALA A 294 -4.39 12.93 -8.77
C ALA A 294 -2.93 12.42 -8.65
N PHE A 295 -2.53 12.02 -7.45
CA PHE A 295 -1.22 11.39 -7.25
C PHE A 295 -1.10 10.06 -8.00
N VAL A 296 -2.10 9.17 -7.90
CA VAL A 296 -2.12 7.87 -8.58
C VAL A 296 -2.06 8.04 -10.11
N GLU A 297 -2.75 9.01 -10.68
CA GLU A 297 -2.67 9.31 -12.12
C GLU A 297 -1.24 9.67 -12.55
N ARG A 298 -0.59 10.60 -11.83
CA ARG A 298 0.81 10.98 -12.09
C ARG A 298 1.77 9.81 -11.86
N PHE A 299 1.55 9.02 -10.82
CA PHE A 299 2.33 7.84 -10.51
C PHE A 299 2.25 6.81 -11.64
N ASN A 300 1.05 6.49 -12.09
CA ASN A 300 0.81 5.55 -13.17
C ASN A 300 1.41 6.01 -14.50
N ALA A 301 1.28 7.30 -14.84
CA ALA A 301 1.91 7.86 -16.03
C ALA A 301 3.44 7.69 -16.05
N ARG A 302 4.06 7.64 -14.88
CA ARG A 302 5.52 7.54 -14.75
C ARG A 302 6.03 6.10 -14.62
N PHE A 303 5.33 5.26 -13.87
CA PHE A 303 5.85 3.95 -13.42
C PHE A 303 5.17 2.76 -14.08
N ALA A 304 4.01 2.95 -14.70
CA ALA A 304 3.39 1.88 -15.45
C ALA A 304 4.23 1.51 -16.66
N VAL A 305 4.16 0.23 -17.02
CA VAL A 305 4.83 -0.32 -18.21
C VAL A 305 3.80 -0.96 -19.13
N GLU A 306 4.10 -1.03 -20.41
CA GLU A 306 3.27 -1.72 -21.37
C GLU A 306 3.27 -3.23 -21.07
N PRO A 307 2.10 -3.89 -21.13
CA PRO A 307 1.99 -5.33 -20.97
C PRO A 307 2.56 -6.06 -22.20
N GLU A 308 2.88 -7.34 -22.06
CA GLU A 308 3.39 -8.17 -23.15
C GLU A 308 2.37 -8.31 -24.28
N SER A 309 1.07 -8.46 -23.94
CA SER A 309 -0.04 -8.47 -24.89
C SER A 309 -0.86 -7.18 -24.72
N PRO A 310 -1.15 -6.46 -25.82
CA PRO A 310 -1.88 -5.20 -25.79
C PRO A 310 -3.36 -5.37 -25.40
N GLU A 311 -3.95 -6.54 -25.66
CA GLU A 311 -5.35 -6.80 -25.33
C GLU A 311 -5.52 -7.03 -23.84
N PRO A 312 -6.39 -6.26 -23.14
CA PRO A 312 -6.64 -6.47 -21.73
C PRO A 312 -7.57 -7.67 -21.50
N ALA A 313 -7.35 -8.36 -20.38
CA ALA A 313 -8.20 -9.48 -19.95
C ALA A 313 -9.38 -9.07 -19.07
N TYR A 314 -9.63 -7.76 -18.94
CA TYR A 314 -10.76 -7.25 -18.16
C TYR A 314 -12.11 -7.67 -18.78
N ARG A 315 -13.04 -8.03 -17.90
CA ARG A 315 -14.42 -8.29 -18.30
C ARG A 315 -15.25 -7.01 -18.03
N PRO A 316 -16.19 -6.65 -18.95
CA PRO A 316 -17.07 -5.53 -18.72
C PRO A 316 -17.98 -5.78 -17.51
N LEU A 317 -18.29 -4.72 -16.78
CA LEU A 317 -19.33 -4.76 -15.75
C LEU A 317 -20.70 -4.88 -16.44
N ALA A 318 -21.42 -5.97 -16.16
CA ALA A 318 -22.75 -6.15 -16.75
C ALA A 318 -23.73 -5.10 -16.21
N PRO A 319 -24.73 -4.64 -17.03
CA PRO A 319 -25.66 -3.58 -16.64
C PRO A 319 -26.47 -3.87 -15.37
N HIS A 320 -26.65 -5.14 -15.03
CA HIS A 320 -27.36 -5.56 -13.82
C HIS A 320 -26.46 -5.63 -12.57
N HIS A 321 -25.15 -5.48 -12.71
CA HIS A 321 -24.21 -5.47 -11.59
C HIS A 321 -24.11 -4.05 -11.01
N ASP A 322 -24.69 -3.86 -9.84
CA ASP A 322 -24.50 -2.65 -9.04
C ASP A 322 -23.38 -2.89 -8.02
N LEU A 323 -22.23 -2.27 -8.24
CA LEU A 323 -21.07 -2.45 -7.37
C LEU A 323 -21.35 -2.06 -5.92
N HIS A 324 -22.19 -1.05 -5.67
CA HIS A 324 -22.55 -0.64 -4.31
C HIS A 324 -23.31 -1.74 -3.56
N ARG A 325 -24.10 -2.54 -4.29
CA ARG A 325 -24.87 -3.65 -3.73
C ARG A 325 -24.10 -4.97 -3.69
N ILE A 326 -23.00 -5.07 -4.44
CA ILE A 326 -22.11 -6.24 -4.43
C ILE A 326 -21.02 -6.06 -3.37
N LEU A 327 -20.34 -4.90 -3.35
CA LEU A 327 -19.30 -4.55 -2.39
C LEU A 327 -19.92 -3.96 -1.12
N CYS A 328 -20.64 -4.80 -0.38
CA CYS A 328 -21.44 -4.42 0.78
C CYS A 328 -21.37 -5.47 1.89
N HIS A 329 -21.75 -5.10 3.10
CA HIS A 329 -21.94 -6.06 4.20
C HIS A 329 -23.15 -6.93 3.98
N ARG A 330 -23.02 -8.23 4.18
CA ARG A 330 -24.09 -9.22 4.06
C ARG A 330 -24.33 -9.92 5.37
N ALA A 331 -25.61 -10.07 5.73
CA ALA A 331 -26.02 -10.77 6.92
C ALA A 331 -27.32 -11.52 6.65
N TRP A 332 -27.44 -12.69 7.28
CA TRP A 332 -28.66 -13.48 7.21
C TRP A 332 -29.63 -13.05 8.32
N ARG A 333 -30.89 -12.82 7.98
CA ARG A 333 -31.94 -12.45 8.92
C ARG A 333 -33.21 -13.25 8.63
N LYS A 334 -33.99 -13.51 9.69
CA LYS A 334 -35.30 -14.13 9.58
C LYS A 334 -36.38 -13.09 9.35
N ILE A 335 -37.32 -13.38 8.45
CA ILE A 335 -38.50 -12.55 8.19
C ILE A 335 -39.51 -12.80 9.28
N SER A 336 -40.07 -11.72 9.84
CA SER A 336 -41.18 -11.81 10.77
C SER A 336 -42.52 -12.15 10.08
N PRO A 337 -43.55 -12.62 10.77
CA PRO A 337 -44.87 -12.81 10.20
C PRO A 337 -45.46 -11.55 9.54
N GLY A 338 -45.09 -10.38 10.04
CA GLY A 338 -45.49 -9.09 9.48
C GLY A 338 -44.66 -8.59 8.29
N GLN A 339 -43.97 -9.47 7.56
CA GLN A 339 -43.10 -9.14 6.41
C GLN A 339 -42.02 -8.09 6.75
N THR A 340 -41.50 -8.13 7.97
CA THR A 340 -40.48 -7.18 8.44
C THR A 340 -39.21 -7.90 8.86
N ILE A 341 -38.10 -7.14 8.87
CA ILE A 341 -36.77 -7.60 9.28
C ILE A 341 -36.25 -6.67 10.38
N SER A 342 -35.65 -7.25 11.41
CA SER A 342 -34.96 -6.49 12.45
C SER A 342 -33.48 -6.32 12.12
N TRP A 343 -32.99 -5.07 12.14
CA TRP A 343 -31.60 -4.72 11.96
C TRP A 343 -31.17 -3.66 12.97
N LYS A 344 -30.12 -3.95 13.75
CA LYS A 344 -29.59 -3.05 14.81
C LYS A 344 -30.68 -2.43 15.71
N GLY A 345 -31.67 -3.23 16.11
CA GLY A 345 -32.75 -2.79 17.00
C GLY A 345 -33.88 -2.00 16.32
N GLN A 346 -33.81 -1.79 15.02
CA GLN A 346 -34.87 -1.17 14.23
C GLN A 346 -35.55 -2.18 13.31
N THR A 347 -36.85 -1.99 13.06
CA THR A 347 -37.64 -2.81 12.15
C THR A 347 -37.73 -2.16 10.79
N TYR A 348 -37.55 -2.96 9.74
CA TYR A 348 -37.59 -2.54 8.34
C TYR A 348 -38.58 -3.38 7.57
N ARG A 349 -39.20 -2.81 6.54
CA ARG A 349 -40.07 -3.48 5.57
C ARG A 349 -39.59 -3.22 4.14
N MET A 350 -40.04 -4.01 3.18
CA MET A 350 -39.81 -3.72 1.77
C MET A 350 -40.53 -2.42 1.39
N ALA A 351 -39.87 -1.63 0.54
CA ALA A 351 -40.45 -0.39 0.03
C ALA A 351 -41.80 -0.67 -0.72
N PRO A 352 -42.84 0.15 -0.53
CA PRO A 352 -44.16 -0.10 -1.05
C PRO A 352 -44.25 -0.35 -2.57
N ALA A 353 -43.41 0.30 -3.34
CA ALA A 353 -43.33 0.12 -4.79
C ALA A 353 -42.84 -1.27 -5.25
N GLN A 354 -42.35 -2.09 -4.32
CA GLN A 354 -41.69 -3.40 -4.58
C GLN A 354 -42.50 -4.58 -3.99
N HIS A 355 -43.71 -4.36 -3.49
CA HIS A 355 -44.55 -5.37 -2.80
C HIS A 355 -45.10 -6.52 -3.68
N GLN A 356 -44.50 -6.78 -4.84
CA GLN A 356 -44.97 -7.86 -5.71
C GLN A 356 -44.62 -9.27 -5.25
N GLU A 357 -43.69 -9.40 -4.33
CA GLU A 357 -43.28 -10.72 -3.77
C GLU A 357 -43.57 -10.79 -2.26
N THR A 358 -44.40 -11.76 -1.86
CA THR A 358 -44.58 -12.09 -0.45
C THR A 358 -43.50 -13.07 -0.03
N LEU A 359 -42.66 -12.67 0.91
CA LEU A 359 -41.63 -13.52 1.45
C LEU A 359 -42.21 -14.48 2.49
N ALA A 360 -41.81 -15.74 2.44
CA ALA A 360 -42.31 -16.74 3.39
C ALA A 360 -41.96 -16.33 4.83
N PRO A 361 -42.95 -16.21 5.73
CA PRO A 361 -42.70 -15.93 7.15
C PRO A 361 -41.70 -16.92 7.75
N ARG A 362 -40.82 -16.44 8.64
CA ARG A 362 -39.74 -17.22 9.28
C ARG A 362 -38.65 -17.74 8.33
N SER A 363 -38.74 -17.50 7.03
CA SER A 363 -37.63 -17.81 6.12
C SER A 363 -36.40 -16.95 6.42
N THR A 364 -35.23 -17.46 6.07
CA THR A 364 -33.96 -16.75 6.21
C THR A 364 -33.60 -16.10 4.90
N VAL A 365 -33.32 -14.82 4.92
CA VAL A 365 -32.97 -14.00 3.75
C VAL A 365 -31.63 -13.29 3.94
N GLU A 366 -30.95 -13.03 2.83
CA GLU A 366 -29.73 -12.23 2.83
C GLU A 366 -30.08 -10.74 2.86
N VAL A 367 -29.61 -10.05 3.88
CA VAL A 367 -29.68 -8.58 3.97
C VAL A 367 -28.34 -8.01 3.55
N ARG A 368 -28.34 -7.06 2.65
CA ARG A 368 -27.17 -6.30 2.18
C ARG A 368 -27.22 -4.89 2.75
N VAL A 369 -26.09 -4.43 3.28
CA VAL A 369 -25.92 -3.08 3.84
C VAL A 369 -24.84 -2.39 3.07
N THR A 370 -25.21 -1.39 2.28
CA THR A 370 -24.30 -0.61 1.45
C THR A 370 -23.44 0.36 2.30
N ALA A 371 -22.42 0.94 1.72
CA ALA A 371 -21.51 1.85 2.43
C ALA A 371 -22.20 3.12 2.94
N ASP A 372 -23.23 3.59 2.24
CA ASP A 372 -24.09 4.71 2.60
C ASP A 372 -25.23 4.34 3.59
N GLY A 373 -25.24 3.06 4.03
CA GLY A 373 -26.17 2.59 5.07
C GLY A 373 -27.53 2.15 4.56
N GLU A 374 -27.78 2.10 3.24
CA GLU A 374 -28.98 1.53 2.69
C GLU A 374 -29.06 0.03 2.97
N LEU A 375 -30.26 -0.45 3.27
CA LEU A 375 -30.54 -1.86 3.46
C LEU A 375 -31.32 -2.42 2.26
N TRP A 376 -30.82 -3.55 1.79
CA TRP A 376 -31.42 -4.30 0.69
C TRP A 376 -31.61 -5.76 1.12
N ILE A 377 -32.62 -6.42 0.59
CA ILE A 377 -32.87 -7.84 0.81
C ILE A 377 -32.78 -8.57 -0.53
N ALA A 378 -32.03 -9.66 -0.54
CA ALA A 378 -32.04 -10.58 -1.67
C ALA A 378 -33.17 -11.62 -1.47
N ALA A 379 -34.12 -11.61 -2.39
CA ALA A 379 -35.22 -12.57 -2.42
C ALA A 379 -35.23 -13.30 -3.77
N GLY A 380 -36.04 -14.30 -3.94
CA GLY A 380 -36.15 -15.22 -5.05
C GLY A 380 -35.39 -14.87 -6.34
N GLN A 381 -34.62 -15.77 -6.89
CA GLN A 381 -33.77 -15.58 -8.09
C GLN A 381 -32.76 -14.42 -8.02
N GLY A 382 -32.34 -13.98 -6.80
CA GLY A 382 -31.33 -12.94 -6.62
C GLY A 382 -31.80 -11.50 -6.82
N ARG A 383 -33.11 -11.25 -6.91
CA ARG A 383 -33.68 -9.91 -6.98
C ARG A 383 -33.43 -9.16 -5.67
N LEU A 384 -33.03 -7.91 -5.77
CA LEU A 384 -32.74 -7.04 -4.63
C LEU A 384 -33.91 -6.05 -4.42
N TYR A 385 -34.42 -6.01 -3.20
CA TYR A 385 -35.50 -5.10 -2.79
C TYR A 385 -34.98 -4.17 -1.71
N ARG A 386 -35.26 -2.88 -1.85
CA ARG A 386 -34.87 -1.87 -0.86
C ARG A 386 -35.73 -2.02 0.40
N LEU A 387 -35.09 -1.87 1.56
CA LEU A 387 -35.79 -1.85 2.84
C LEU A 387 -35.92 -0.43 3.37
N GLU A 388 -37.13 -0.10 3.87
CA GLU A 388 -37.43 1.16 4.52
C GLU A 388 -37.68 0.93 6.02
N PRO A 389 -37.29 1.89 6.87
CA PRO A 389 -37.57 1.78 8.29
C PRO A 389 -39.07 1.84 8.55
N CYS A 390 -39.58 0.91 9.34
CA CYS A 390 -40.92 1.02 9.85
C CYS A 390 -40.98 2.15 10.89
N PRO A 391 -42.00 3.03 10.83
CA PRO A 391 -42.23 3.96 11.91
C PRO A 391 -42.40 3.11 13.21
N LYS A 392 -41.76 3.51 14.28
CA LYS A 392 -42.04 2.89 15.59
C LYS A 392 -43.51 3.09 15.86
N SER A 393 -44.28 2.03 15.86
CA SER A 393 -45.66 2.10 16.41
C SER A 393 -45.53 2.73 17.78
N PRO A 394 -46.33 3.73 18.11
CA PRO A 394 -46.39 4.24 19.47
C PRO A 394 -46.57 3.00 20.36
N THR A 395 -45.65 2.84 21.32
CA THR A 395 -45.75 1.76 22.30
C THR A 395 -47.15 1.93 22.87
N VAL A 396 -48.05 1.03 22.48
CA VAL A 396 -49.37 0.93 23.17
C VAL A 396 -48.97 0.65 24.59
N GLN A 397 -48.98 1.69 25.40
CA GLN A 397 -48.88 1.51 26.84
C GLN A 397 -49.97 0.49 27.15
N ARG A 398 -49.58 -0.72 27.47
CA ARG A 398 -50.48 -1.75 27.98
C ARG A 398 -51.16 -1.05 29.10
N ARG A 399 -52.41 -0.64 28.86
CA ARG A 399 -53.26 -0.15 29.95
C ARG A 399 -53.19 -1.24 31.00
N GLU A 400 -52.62 -0.87 32.13
CA GLU A 400 -52.71 -1.66 33.37
C GLU A 400 -54.15 -1.57 33.90
N ASP A 401 -55.07 -2.10 33.17
CA ASP A 401 -56.32 -2.56 33.71
C ASP A 401 -56.03 -3.94 34.31
N VAL A 402 -55.16 -3.94 35.30
CA VAL A 402 -55.02 -5.05 36.19
C VAL A 402 -56.12 -4.91 37.22
N THR A 403 -57.32 -5.40 36.90
CA THR A 403 -58.17 -5.99 37.92
C THR A 403 -57.31 -7.05 38.64
N PRO A 404 -57.09 -6.92 39.93
CA PRO A 404 -56.26 -7.89 40.64
C PRO A 404 -56.99 -9.27 40.55
N THR A 405 -56.44 -10.12 39.69
CA THR A 405 -56.82 -11.53 39.71
C THR A 405 -56.57 -12.06 41.14
N PRO A 406 -57.59 -12.58 41.85
CA PRO A 406 -57.39 -13.06 43.19
C PRO A 406 -56.22 -14.05 43.15
N SER A 407 -55.24 -13.82 44.01
CA SER A 407 -54.08 -14.67 44.15
C SER A 407 -54.53 -16.12 44.33
N ARG A 408 -54.25 -16.98 43.38
CA ARG A 408 -54.38 -18.39 43.53
C ARG A 408 -53.54 -18.71 44.76
N GLN A 409 -54.25 -18.99 45.94
CA GLN A 409 -53.58 -19.52 47.10
C GLN A 409 -52.80 -20.75 46.64
N SER A 410 -51.51 -20.71 46.80
CA SER A 410 -50.66 -21.85 46.45
C SER A 410 -51.12 -23.00 47.34
N TYR A 411 -51.78 -23.99 46.75
CA TYR A 411 -52.15 -25.22 47.46
C TYR A 411 -50.86 -25.81 48.03
N LYS A 412 -50.75 -25.77 49.34
CA LYS A 412 -49.70 -26.51 50.08
C LYS A 412 -50.28 -27.86 50.40
N PRO A 413 -49.78 -28.94 49.80
CA PRO A 413 -50.28 -30.31 50.16
C PRO A 413 -50.11 -30.57 51.63
N PRO A 414 -51.07 -31.23 52.28
CA PRO A 414 -51.00 -31.61 53.69
C PRO A 414 -49.75 -32.46 53.97
N ALA A 415 -49.36 -32.57 55.25
CA ALA A 415 -48.08 -33.20 55.63
C ALA A 415 -47.98 -34.69 55.25
N ASP A 416 -49.08 -35.34 55.05
CA ASP A 416 -49.25 -36.75 54.72
C ASP A 416 -49.37 -37.00 53.18
N HIS A 417 -49.31 -35.93 52.35
CA HIS A 417 -49.43 -36.04 50.90
C HIS A 417 -48.34 -36.96 50.35
N PRO A 418 -48.64 -37.90 49.42
CA PRO A 418 -47.70 -38.89 48.89
C PRO A 418 -46.42 -38.26 48.25
N TRP A 419 -46.49 -37.06 47.68
CA TRP A 419 -45.33 -36.35 47.10
C TRP A 419 -44.31 -35.92 48.13
N ARG A 420 -44.65 -35.75 49.41
CA ARG A 420 -43.71 -35.43 50.49
C ARG A 420 -42.92 -36.66 50.98
N ARG A 421 -43.38 -37.86 50.63
CA ARG A 421 -42.70 -39.13 50.94
C ARG A 421 -41.76 -39.60 49.84
N MET A 422 -41.76 -38.97 48.65
CA MET A 422 -40.78 -39.25 47.61
C MET A 422 -39.45 -38.66 48.00
N THR A 423 -38.53 -39.43 48.48
CA THR A 423 -37.11 -39.09 48.57
C THR A 423 -36.55 -39.12 47.20
N VAL A 424 -36.42 -37.94 46.56
CA VAL A 424 -35.60 -37.78 45.38
C VAL A 424 -34.18 -38.14 45.78
N GLY A 425 -33.59 -39.14 45.11
CA GLY A 425 -32.33 -39.74 45.49
C GLY A 425 -31.20 -38.67 45.65
N ARG A 426 -30.47 -38.80 46.72
CA ARG A 426 -29.28 -38.00 47.00
C ARG A 426 -28.29 -38.11 45.83
N PRO A 427 -27.67 -37.02 45.36
CA PRO A 427 -26.60 -37.10 44.38
C PRO A 427 -25.44 -37.92 44.94
N LYS A 428 -24.92 -38.85 44.14
CA LYS A 428 -23.75 -39.66 44.48
C LYS A 428 -22.56 -38.76 44.83
N PRO A 429 -21.78 -39.08 45.88
CA PRO A 429 -20.59 -38.33 46.22
C PRO A 429 -19.58 -38.43 45.07
N LYS A 430 -18.97 -37.28 44.71
CA LYS A 430 -17.85 -37.22 43.75
C LYS A 430 -16.67 -38.01 44.32
N LEU A 431 -16.18 -38.96 43.58
CA LEU A 431 -14.88 -39.61 43.83
C LEU A 431 -13.75 -38.57 43.80
N PRO A 432 -12.76 -38.64 44.68
CA PRO A 432 -11.62 -37.78 44.68
C PRO A 432 -10.73 -38.08 43.44
N SER A 433 -10.27 -37.03 42.79
CA SER A 433 -9.29 -37.09 41.70
C SER A 433 -7.96 -37.66 42.22
N PRO A 434 -7.25 -38.51 41.48
CA PRO A 434 -5.94 -38.99 41.88
C PRO A 434 -4.92 -37.83 41.84
N SER A 435 -4.21 -37.69 42.95
CA SER A 435 -3.05 -36.80 43.10
C SER A 435 -1.94 -37.19 42.11
N ALA A 436 -1.40 -36.21 41.42
CA ALA A 436 -0.21 -36.34 40.63
C ALA A 436 0.99 -36.48 41.59
N GLU A 437 1.60 -37.65 41.62
CA GLU A 437 2.94 -37.85 42.17
C GLU A 437 3.98 -37.72 41.06
N ALA A 438 4.99 -36.97 41.41
CA ALA A 438 6.17 -36.67 40.61
C ALA A 438 6.97 -37.94 40.23
N ILE A 439 7.44 -37.99 38.98
CA ILE A 439 8.61 -38.77 38.63
C ILE A 439 9.52 -37.85 37.79
N SER A 440 10.63 -37.44 38.39
CA SER A 440 11.89 -37.15 37.71
C SER A 440 12.80 -38.42 37.78
N PRO A 441 13.78 -38.65 36.96
CA PRO A 441 14.68 -37.71 36.34
C PRO A 441 14.52 -37.52 34.82
#